data_00845638c335af04f698eeb58b6425ff
#
_entry.id   00845638c335af04f698eeb58b6425ff
#
_cell.length_a   1.000
_cell.length_b   1.000
_cell.length_c   1.000
_cell.angle_alpha   90.00
_cell.angle_beta   90.00
_cell.angle_gamma   90.00
#
_symmetry.space_group_name_H-M   'P 1'
#
loop_
_entity.id
_entity.type
_entity.pdbx_description
1 polymer ?
#
loop_
_entity_poly.entity_id
_entity_poly.type
_entity_poly.pdbx_seq_one_letter_code
_entity_poly.pdbx_strand_id
1 'polypeptide(L)'
;LSLVFTLAACGSSSKDAPASTSSTGSAEAGSGTEAASSTLDNTTVDIAAGIPPWKGWDNKEVTLTAGFSKGMTGIANQFAIDKGWYEDAGIHLNFVDTINPVAAFGAGEVDIADGDPGTYIPAIVNGVKIKVVSNMWRSRGAYWIIAKPGIKSFADLKGKKIGSAQPIGGMPLTLMEVLSQNGIDPKKDVQLVPNGVYQSAYATFESGEVDATIIHQPFATMAEQAGKGNVLAKTWEFMPKYQTGVLVASEKLIKEQPEVVERVLEVYFYANEYAKTHLDEFLPWAAKYLNLDEKTARTAIESEIVLWENDPIVDKNRLQVTEDLLNQYGMQRDKISVDGTFDNTFAERVAKRLKLGKYKANN
;
A
#
# COMPACT_ATOMS: atom_id res chain seq x y z
N LEU A 1 -53.97 3.34 -18.20
CA LEU A 1 -54.04 4.32 -19.32
C LEU A 1 -52.81 4.12 -20.22
N SER A 2 -53.04 3.36 -21.29
CA SER A 2 -52.09 3.16 -22.40
C SER A 2 -52.15 4.37 -23.32
N LEU A 3 -50.99 4.80 -23.83
CA LEU A 3 -50.94 5.48 -25.11
C LEU A 3 -49.70 5.02 -25.87
N VAL A 4 -49.98 4.33 -26.95
CA VAL A 4 -49.11 3.98 -28.07
C VAL A 4 -49.15 5.13 -29.04
N PHE A 5 -48.01 5.53 -29.63
CA PHE A 5 -47.98 6.15 -30.98
C PHE A 5 -46.77 5.70 -31.78
N THR A 6 -47.10 5.39 -32.97
CA THR A 6 -46.45 4.66 -34.03
C THR A 6 -45.43 5.42 -34.86
N LEU A 7 -44.57 4.59 -35.50
CA LEU A 7 -43.68 4.79 -36.63
C LEU A 7 -44.10 5.81 -37.73
N ALA A 8 -43.08 6.41 -38.32
CA ALA A 8 -43.05 6.62 -39.79
C ALA A 8 -41.58 6.57 -40.30
N ALA A 9 -41.41 5.64 -41.24
CA ALA A 9 -40.22 5.47 -42.07
C ALA A 9 -40.47 6.16 -43.43
N CYS A 10 -39.36 6.50 -44.15
CA CYS A 10 -39.18 6.62 -45.63
C CYS A 10 -37.93 7.52 -45.83
N GLY A 11 -36.92 7.26 -46.66
CA GLY A 11 -36.72 6.29 -47.71
C GLY A 11 -35.68 6.86 -48.67
N SER A 12 -34.70 6.02 -49.06
CA SER A 12 -33.97 5.94 -50.35
C SER A 12 -33.48 7.25 -51.06
N SER A 13 -32.31 7.37 -51.62
CA SER A 13 -31.58 6.50 -52.57
C SER A 13 -30.26 7.17 -53.02
N SER A 14 -29.19 6.40 -53.06
CA SER A 14 -28.26 6.01 -54.15
C SER A 14 -27.52 7.01 -55.03
N LYS A 15 -26.22 6.64 -55.22
CA LYS A 15 -25.29 6.84 -56.35
C LYS A 15 -24.43 8.12 -56.30
N ASP A 16 -23.13 8.14 -56.49
CA ASP A 16 -22.17 7.30 -57.23
C ASP A 16 -20.74 7.59 -56.69
N ALA A 17 -19.87 6.59 -56.79
CA ALA A 17 -18.43 6.76 -56.67
C ALA A 17 -17.82 7.30 -57.97
N PRO A 18 -16.62 7.88 -57.97
CA PRO A 18 -15.49 7.13 -58.47
C PRO A 18 -14.21 7.19 -57.61
N ALA A 19 -13.44 6.16 -57.79
CA ALA A 19 -12.12 5.94 -57.24
C ALA A 19 -11.05 6.87 -57.81
N SER A 20 -10.04 7.19 -57.02
CA SER A 20 -8.62 6.89 -57.30
C SER A 20 -7.66 7.58 -56.34
N THR A 21 -6.74 6.80 -55.99
CA THR A 21 -5.27 6.87 -55.88
C THR A 21 -4.70 7.09 -54.48
N SER A 22 -3.98 6.01 -54.11
CA SER A 22 -2.97 5.81 -53.11
C SER A 22 -2.07 6.99 -52.79
N SER A 23 -1.89 7.25 -51.50
CA SER A 23 -0.57 7.58 -50.95
C SER A 23 -0.47 7.02 -49.52
N THR A 24 0.43 6.09 -49.38
CA THR A 24 0.95 5.55 -48.11
C THR A 24 1.51 6.70 -47.27
N GLY A 25 0.93 6.89 -46.09
CA GLY A 25 1.48 7.70 -45.05
C GLY A 25 1.18 7.00 -43.72
N SER A 26 2.14 6.20 -43.27
CA SER A 26 2.14 5.65 -41.89
C SER A 26 2.20 6.82 -40.91
N ALA A 27 1.07 7.11 -40.29
CA ALA A 27 1.07 7.94 -39.10
C ALA A 27 1.16 6.97 -37.91
N GLU A 28 2.36 6.80 -37.38
CA GLU A 28 2.55 6.31 -36.04
C GLU A 28 1.84 7.29 -35.09
N ALA A 29 0.76 6.84 -34.51
CA ALA A 29 0.16 7.47 -33.36
C ALA A 29 1.06 7.17 -32.14
N GLY A 30 2.11 7.95 -32.00
CA GLY A 30 2.84 8.07 -30.76
C GLY A 30 1.91 8.69 -29.71
N SER A 31 1.35 7.89 -28.82
CA SER A 31 0.82 8.37 -27.55
C SER A 31 2.01 8.75 -26.66
N GLY A 32 2.61 9.88 -26.96
CA GLY A 32 3.54 10.52 -26.04
C GLY A 32 2.75 11.07 -24.87
N THR A 33 2.69 10.31 -23.80
CA THR A 33 2.51 10.89 -22.48
C THR A 33 3.72 11.82 -22.30
N GLU A 34 3.50 13.13 -22.36
CA GLU A 34 4.51 14.09 -21.93
C GLU A 34 4.92 13.70 -20.53
N ALA A 35 6.16 13.23 -20.38
CA ALA A 35 6.71 12.93 -19.07
C ALA A 35 6.69 14.23 -18.27
N ALA A 36 5.95 14.23 -17.15
CA ALA A 36 5.92 15.37 -16.25
C ALA A 36 7.35 15.81 -15.95
N SER A 37 7.62 17.11 -16.14
CA SER A 37 8.94 17.68 -15.90
C SER A 37 9.26 17.58 -14.42
N SER A 38 10.36 16.90 -14.06
CA SER A 38 10.82 16.84 -12.69
C SER A 38 11.51 18.14 -12.29
N THR A 39 11.14 18.67 -11.13
CA THR A 39 11.83 19.81 -10.51
C THR A 39 12.94 19.36 -9.57
N LEU A 40 13.02 18.05 -9.25
CA LEU A 40 14.11 17.50 -8.47
C LEU A 40 15.41 17.59 -9.25
N ASP A 41 16.40 18.16 -8.61
CA ASP A 41 17.77 18.11 -9.09
C ASP A 41 18.21 16.62 -9.21
N ASN A 42 19.06 16.31 -10.20
CA ASN A 42 19.51 14.95 -10.46
C ASN A 42 20.65 14.49 -9.53
N THR A 43 21.03 15.29 -8.53
CA THR A 43 22.07 14.90 -7.57
C THR A 43 21.58 13.77 -6.68
N THR A 44 22.47 12.82 -6.39
CA THR A 44 22.19 11.76 -5.42
C THR A 44 22.26 12.29 -3.99
N VAL A 45 21.34 11.82 -3.16
CA VAL A 45 21.24 12.18 -1.75
C VAL A 45 22.03 11.18 -0.92
N ASP A 46 22.89 11.67 -0.04
CA ASP A 46 23.55 10.86 0.97
C ASP A 46 22.69 10.82 2.25
N ILE A 47 21.87 9.81 2.36
CA ILE A 47 20.98 9.61 3.52
C ILE A 47 21.80 9.35 4.79
N ALA A 48 22.95 8.70 4.67
CA ALA A 48 23.81 8.40 5.81
C ALA A 48 24.42 9.67 6.46
N ALA A 49 24.50 10.76 5.70
CA ALA A 49 24.92 12.05 6.24
C ALA A 49 23.85 12.70 7.14
N GLY A 50 22.62 12.17 7.14
CA GLY A 50 21.52 12.66 7.99
C GLY A 50 20.98 14.05 7.63
N ILE A 51 21.31 14.56 6.44
CA ILE A 51 20.91 15.88 5.98
C ILE A 51 19.77 15.73 4.96
N PRO A 52 18.53 16.17 5.31
CA PRO A 52 17.42 16.16 4.36
C PRO A 52 17.73 17.03 3.13
N PRO A 53 17.41 16.54 1.90
CA PRO A 53 17.83 17.20 0.65
C PRO A 53 16.95 18.39 0.23
N TRP A 54 15.81 18.59 0.88
CA TRP A 54 14.79 19.57 0.47
C TRP A 54 14.95 20.96 1.04
N LYS A 55 15.97 21.24 1.81
CA LYS A 55 16.31 22.62 2.20
C LYS A 55 16.66 23.44 0.96
N GLY A 56 15.83 24.43 0.67
CA GLY A 56 16.00 25.31 -0.50
C GLY A 56 15.17 24.90 -1.71
N TRP A 57 14.22 24.00 -1.55
CA TRP A 57 13.24 23.71 -2.59
C TRP A 57 12.35 24.93 -2.85
N ASP A 58 12.22 25.31 -4.13
CA ASP A 58 11.55 26.51 -4.68
C ASP A 58 10.33 27.01 -3.89
N ASN A 59 10.41 27.57 -2.76
CA ASN A 59 9.41 28.33 -1.97
C ASN A 59 7.91 28.17 -2.31
N LYS A 60 7.52 27.13 -3.07
CA LYS A 60 6.14 26.77 -3.37
C LYS A 60 5.61 25.85 -2.28
N GLU A 61 5.05 26.48 -1.26
CA GLU A 61 4.29 25.76 -0.24
C GLU A 61 2.98 25.21 -0.84
N VAL A 62 2.65 23.98 -0.48
CA VAL A 62 1.39 23.35 -0.85
C VAL A 62 0.74 22.73 0.38
N THR A 63 -0.58 22.72 0.41
CA THR A 63 -1.34 22.00 1.43
C THR A 63 -1.94 20.76 0.78
N LEU A 64 -1.67 19.59 1.35
CA LEU A 64 -2.23 18.31 0.91
C LEU A 64 -3.06 17.69 2.02
N THR A 65 -4.11 17.00 1.62
CA THR A 65 -4.85 16.13 2.53
C THR A 65 -4.38 14.69 2.34
N ALA A 66 -3.80 14.13 3.40
CA ALA A 66 -3.16 12.81 3.37
C ALA A 66 -3.91 11.77 4.22
N GLY A 67 -4.02 10.55 3.69
CA GLY A 67 -4.53 9.37 4.37
C GLY A 67 -3.40 8.38 4.69
N PHE A 68 -2.39 8.80 5.45
CA PHE A 68 -1.25 7.93 5.77
C PHE A 68 -1.51 7.03 6.96
N SER A 69 -0.99 5.81 6.87
CA SER A 69 -1.05 4.82 7.94
C SER A 69 -0.35 5.31 9.20
N LYS A 70 -0.90 4.88 10.34
CA LYS A 70 -0.35 5.13 11.69
C LYS A 70 0.25 3.85 12.29
N GLY A 71 0.74 3.92 13.51
CA GLY A 71 1.35 2.79 14.22
C GLY A 71 2.58 2.23 13.50
N MET A 72 2.84 0.95 13.65
CA MET A 72 4.00 0.31 13.00
C MET A 72 3.96 0.39 11.47
N THR A 73 2.79 0.39 10.86
CA THR A 73 2.65 0.43 9.40
C THR A 73 3.18 1.73 8.80
N GLY A 74 2.96 2.86 9.47
CA GLY A 74 3.44 4.17 9.02
C GLY A 74 4.58 4.75 9.84
N ILE A 75 5.26 3.96 10.67
CA ILE A 75 6.13 4.46 11.75
C ILE A 75 7.23 5.41 11.28
N ALA A 76 7.93 5.08 10.22
CA ALA A 76 9.01 5.96 9.72
C ALA A 76 8.45 7.22 9.05
N ASN A 77 7.28 7.15 8.40
CA ASN A 77 6.62 8.31 7.86
C ASN A 77 6.10 9.25 8.97
N GLN A 78 5.59 8.69 10.07
CA GLN A 78 5.22 9.47 11.26
C GLN A 78 6.44 10.15 11.89
N PHE A 79 7.59 9.48 11.88
CA PHE A 79 8.84 10.09 12.31
C PHE A 79 9.21 11.30 11.45
N ALA A 80 9.08 11.21 10.11
CA ALA A 80 9.29 12.35 9.21
C ALA A 80 8.36 13.52 9.50
N ILE A 81 7.08 13.23 9.80
CA ILE A 81 6.09 14.24 10.16
C ILE A 81 6.51 14.95 11.45
N ASP A 82 6.86 14.19 12.48
CA ASP A 82 7.29 14.75 13.78
C ASP A 82 8.62 15.52 13.69
N LYS A 83 9.49 15.14 12.75
CA LYS A 83 10.75 15.86 12.45
C LYS A 83 10.53 17.15 11.64
N GLY A 84 9.31 17.42 11.17
CA GLY A 84 9.00 18.57 10.32
C GLY A 84 9.53 18.45 8.88
N TRP A 85 9.89 17.25 8.42
CA TRP A 85 10.52 17.09 7.11
C TRP A 85 9.58 17.37 5.94
N TYR A 86 8.27 17.17 6.10
CA TYR A 86 7.28 17.61 5.12
C TYR A 86 7.20 19.13 5.05
N GLU A 87 7.19 19.81 6.20
CA GLU A 87 7.23 21.28 6.27
C GLU A 87 8.52 21.82 5.62
N ASP A 88 9.67 21.22 5.93
CA ASP A 88 10.95 21.57 5.31
C ASP A 88 10.92 21.38 3.77
N ALA A 89 10.11 20.45 3.28
CA ALA A 89 9.87 20.22 1.85
C ALA A 89 8.78 21.13 1.26
N GLY A 90 8.24 22.08 2.02
CA GLY A 90 7.16 22.97 1.61
C GLY A 90 5.81 22.27 1.46
N ILE A 91 5.56 21.21 2.24
CA ILE A 91 4.32 20.43 2.20
C ILE A 91 3.64 20.51 3.56
N HIS A 92 2.49 21.21 3.63
CA HIS A 92 1.63 21.22 4.80
C HIS A 92 0.62 20.08 4.72
N LEU A 93 0.71 19.13 5.66
CA LEU A 93 -0.17 17.96 5.66
C LEU A 93 -1.38 18.17 6.56
N ASN A 94 -2.58 18.10 5.95
CA ASN A 94 -3.82 17.83 6.66
C ASN A 94 -4.06 16.32 6.68
N PHE A 95 -4.53 15.78 7.79
CA PHE A 95 -4.82 14.35 7.91
C PHE A 95 -6.31 14.10 7.95
N VAL A 96 -6.75 13.09 7.18
CA VAL A 96 -8.08 12.52 7.35
C VAL A 96 -7.98 11.25 8.19
N ASP A 97 -8.82 11.17 9.20
CA ASP A 97 -9.01 9.94 9.97
C ASP A 97 -10.20 9.20 9.36
N THR A 98 -9.97 8.58 8.21
CA THR A 98 -11.01 7.86 7.49
C THR A 98 -10.77 6.37 7.50
N ILE A 99 -11.83 5.61 7.82
CA ILE A 99 -11.85 4.16 7.71
C ILE A 99 -11.96 3.73 6.23
N ASN A 100 -12.47 4.63 5.37
CA ASN A 100 -12.66 4.35 3.94
C ASN A 100 -11.97 5.40 3.07
N PRO A 101 -10.67 5.23 2.80
CA PRO A 101 -9.91 6.15 1.95
C PRO A 101 -10.44 6.23 0.51
N VAL A 102 -11.05 5.16 -0.01
CA VAL A 102 -11.62 5.11 -1.36
C VAL A 102 -12.78 6.09 -1.51
N ALA A 103 -13.69 6.15 -0.52
CA ALA A 103 -14.81 7.09 -0.52
C ALA A 103 -14.30 8.55 -0.46
N ALA A 104 -13.33 8.82 0.37
CA ALA A 104 -12.72 10.15 0.50
C ALA A 104 -12.01 10.60 -0.78
N PHE A 105 -11.32 9.69 -1.49
CA PHE A 105 -10.79 9.97 -2.82
C PHE A 105 -11.90 10.25 -3.84
N GLY A 106 -12.98 9.46 -3.81
CA GLY A 106 -14.13 9.67 -4.68
C GLY A 106 -14.80 11.03 -4.47
N ALA A 107 -14.80 11.52 -3.24
CA ALA A 107 -15.29 12.86 -2.86
C ALA A 107 -14.29 13.99 -3.15
N GLY A 108 -13.04 13.67 -3.50
CA GLY A 108 -11.98 14.65 -3.71
C GLY A 108 -11.43 15.26 -2.40
N GLU A 109 -11.60 14.55 -1.29
CA GLU A 109 -11.20 14.98 0.05
C GLU A 109 -9.77 14.55 0.43
N VAL A 110 -9.16 13.64 -0.36
CA VAL A 110 -7.81 13.12 -0.15
C VAL A 110 -6.99 13.30 -1.42
N ASP A 111 -5.78 13.78 -1.28
CA ASP A 111 -4.82 13.97 -2.37
C ASP A 111 -3.88 12.78 -2.53
N ILE A 112 -3.41 12.22 -1.41
CA ILE A 112 -2.46 11.11 -1.38
C ILE A 112 -2.71 10.22 -0.16
N ALA A 113 -2.51 8.91 -0.32
CA ALA A 113 -2.62 7.96 0.79
C ALA A 113 -1.72 6.75 0.57
N ASP A 114 -1.47 6.00 1.63
CA ASP A 114 -0.89 4.67 1.55
C ASP A 114 -1.93 3.59 1.95
N GLY A 115 -1.67 2.34 1.60
CA GLY A 115 -2.52 1.23 2.02
C GLY A 115 -2.46 0.00 1.12
N ASP A 116 -3.48 -0.83 1.23
CA ASP A 116 -3.57 -2.13 0.57
C ASP A 116 -3.92 -1.99 -0.92
N PRO A 117 -3.14 -2.56 -1.85
CA PRO A 117 -3.47 -2.58 -3.27
C PRO A 117 -4.81 -3.25 -3.57
N GLY A 118 -5.19 -4.29 -2.82
CA GLY A 118 -6.50 -4.94 -2.95
C GLY A 118 -7.70 -4.06 -2.62
N THR A 119 -7.46 -2.91 -1.99
CA THR A 119 -8.48 -1.87 -1.78
C THR A 119 -8.47 -0.86 -2.93
N TYR A 120 -7.29 -0.43 -3.37
CA TYR A 120 -7.19 0.66 -4.34
C TYR A 120 -7.32 0.22 -5.80
N ILE A 121 -6.76 -0.95 -6.17
CA ILE A 121 -6.83 -1.43 -7.56
C ILE A 121 -8.27 -1.63 -8.02
N PRO A 122 -9.14 -2.34 -7.26
CA PRO A 122 -10.55 -2.42 -7.60
C PRO A 122 -11.24 -1.05 -7.70
N ALA A 123 -10.89 -0.11 -6.82
CA ALA A 123 -11.43 1.24 -6.86
C ALA A 123 -11.07 1.98 -8.15
N ILE A 124 -9.80 1.88 -8.60
CA ILE A 124 -9.33 2.46 -9.86
C ILE A 124 -10.08 1.87 -11.05
N VAL A 125 -10.20 0.54 -11.10
CA VAL A 125 -10.91 -0.16 -12.17
C VAL A 125 -12.40 0.23 -12.20
N ASN A 126 -13.00 0.50 -11.04
CA ASN A 126 -14.37 1.01 -10.93
C ASN A 126 -14.49 2.52 -11.12
N GLY A 127 -13.43 3.21 -11.55
CA GLY A 127 -13.49 4.59 -12.02
C GLY A 127 -13.15 5.66 -11.00
N VAL A 128 -12.67 5.30 -9.80
CA VAL A 128 -12.12 6.27 -8.84
C VAL A 128 -10.85 6.88 -9.44
N LYS A 129 -10.77 8.21 -9.44
CA LYS A 129 -9.72 8.98 -10.12
C LYS A 129 -8.44 9.08 -9.30
N ILE A 130 -7.79 7.94 -9.13
CA ILE A 130 -6.51 7.77 -8.44
C ILE A 130 -5.57 6.86 -9.24
N LYS A 131 -4.28 6.93 -8.96
CA LYS A 131 -3.25 6.01 -9.48
C LYS A 131 -2.35 5.54 -8.35
N VAL A 132 -1.89 4.31 -8.45
CA VAL A 132 -0.75 3.85 -7.66
C VAL A 132 0.51 4.55 -8.20
N VAL A 133 1.20 5.29 -7.35
CA VAL A 133 2.40 6.06 -7.72
C VAL A 133 3.69 5.47 -7.17
N SER A 134 3.58 4.54 -6.22
CA SER A 134 4.73 3.87 -5.61
C SER A 134 4.30 2.64 -4.80
N ASN A 135 5.26 1.76 -4.51
CA ASN A 135 5.14 0.84 -3.37
C ASN A 135 5.17 1.63 -2.05
N MET A 136 4.74 1.01 -0.97
CA MET A 136 5.18 1.41 0.37
C MET A 136 6.63 0.96 0.61
N TRP A 137 7.26 1.46 1.68
CA TRP A 137 8.60 1.08 2.12
C TRP A 137 8.80 -0.43 2.31
N ARG A 138 7.72 -1.17 2.55
CA ARG A 138 7.66 -2.64 2.54
C ARG A 138 6.74 -3.12 1.43
N SER A 139 7.22 -3.99 0.59
CA SER A 139 6.42 -4.58 -0.48
C SER A 139 5.74 -5.89 -0.05
N ARG A 140 6.27 -6.57 0.99
CA ARG A 140 5.71 -7.80 1.55
C ARG A 140 4.95 -7.54 2.84
N GLY A 141 3.88 -8.29 3.08
CA GLY A 141 3.05 -8.15 4.26
C GLY A 141 3.75 -8.52 5.55
N ALA A 142 3.99 -7.53 6.39
CA ALA A 142 4.49 -7.74 7.73
C ALA A 142 3.34 -8.11 8.67
N TYR A 143 2.85 -9.35 8.51
CA TYR A 143 1.83 -9.92 9.39
C TYR A 143 2.36 -11.15 10.10
N TRP A 144 1.91 -11.31 11.33
CA TRP A 144 2.17 -12.48 12.16
C TRP A 144 0.87 -13.22 12.38
N ILE A 145 0.91 -14.55 12.34
CA ILE A 145 -0.16 -15.37 12.89
C ILE A 145 0.30 -15.78 14.27
N ILE A 146 -0.38 -15.27 15.29
CA ILE A 146 -0.14 -15.64 16.68
C ILE A 146 -1.24 -16.57 17.18
N ALA A 147 -0.90 -17.45 18.08
CA ALA A 147 -1.82 -18.43 18.65
C ALA A 147 -1.64 -18.59 20.17
N LYS A 148 -2.67 -19.03 20.86
CA LYS A 148 -2.61 -19.35 22.30
C LYS A 148 -1.52 -20.38 22.59
N PRO A 149 -0.89 -20.38 23.78
CA PRO A 149 0.27 -21.22 24.08
C PRO A 149 0.08 -22.71 23.86
N GLY A 150 -1.16 -23.21 23.91
CA GLY A 150 -1.50 -24.61 23.65
C GLY A 150 -1.52 -25.03 22.18
N ILE A 151 -1.50 -24.05 21.24
CA ILE A 151 -1.50 -24.26 19.79
C ILE A 151 -0.07 -24.15 19.29
N LYS A 152 0.50 -25.24 18.79
CA LYS A 152 1.92 -25.35 18.41
C LYS A 152 2.13 -25.55 16.91
N SER A 153 1.08 -25.94 16.20
CA SER A 153 1.12 -26.22 14.75
C SER A 153 -0.16 -25.76 14.07
N PHE A 154 -0.13 -25.67 12.75
CA PHE A 154 -1.35 -25.38 11.98
C PHE A 154 -2.43 -26.46 12.18
N ALA A 155 -2.05 -27.73 12.38
CA ALA A 155 -2.99 -28.81 12.62
C ALA A 155 -3.85 -28.56 13.88
N ASP A 156 -3.28 -27.90 14.91
CA ASP A 156 -3.98 -27.58 16.14
C ASP A 156 -5.04 -26.47 15.98
N LEU A 157 -5.04 -25.79 14.82
CA LEU A 157 -6.03 -24.75 14.50
C LEU A 157 -7.37 -25.33 14.06
N LYS A 158 -7.46 -26.62 13.72
CA LYS A 158 -8.73 -27.24 13.30
C LYS A 158 -9.81 -27.11 14.36
N GLY A 159 -10.97 -26.61 13.97
CA GLY A 159 -12.09 -26.31 14.86
C GLY A 159 -11.94 -25.04 15.72
N LYS A 160 -10.86 -24.27 15.53
CA LYS A 160 -10.59 -23.07 16.33
C LYS A 160 -11.18 -21.81 15.73
N LYS A 161 -11.36 -20.80 16.59
CA LYS A 161 -11.71 -19.44 16.19
C LYS A 161 -10.44 -18.65 15.87
N ILE A 162 -10.36 -18.10 14.68
CA ILE A 162 -9.19 -17.35 14.24
C ILE A 162 -9.61 -15.93 13.85
N GLY A 163 -9.00 -14.95 14.51
CA GLY A 163 -9.18 -13.54 14.19
C GLY A 163 -8.63 -13.23 12.79
N SER A 164 -9.49 -12.76 11.89
CA SER A 164 -9.18 -12.54 10.49
C SER A 164 -9.01 -11.06 10.13
N ALA A 165 -8.89 -10.19 11.11
CA ALA A 165 -8.87 -8.75 10.96
C ALA A 165 -10.19 -8.22 10.37
N GLN A 166 -10.17 -7.78 9.12
CA GLN A 166 -11.33 -7.24 8.40
C GLN A 166 -11.98 -8.34 7.53
N PRO A 167 -13.22 -8.15 7.06
CA PRO A 167 -13.86 -9.12 6.16
C PRO A 167 -13.19 -9.25 4.80
N ILE A 168 -12.59 -8.16 4.29
CA ILE A 168 -11.92 -8.06 2.99
C ILE A 168 -10.62 -7.28 3.16
N GLY A 169 -9.60 -7.63 2.41
CA GLY A 169 -8.30 -6.94 2.38
C GLY A 169 -7.11 -7.89 2.54
N GLY A 170 -5.93 -7.33 2.64
CA GLY A 170 -4.67 -8.07 2.62
C GLY A 170 -4.49 -9.03 3.80
N MET A 171 -4.92 -8.65 5.00
CA MET A 171 -4.75 -9.52 6.18
C MET A 171 -5.60 -10.79 6.10
N PRO A 172 -6.94 -10.72 5.89
CA PRO A 172 -7.73 -11.95 5.77
C PRO A 172 -7.31 -12.80 4.57
N LEU A 173 -6.96 -12.18 3.44
CA LEU A 173 -6.43 -12.87 2.27
C LEU A 173 -5.18 -13.67 2.61
N THR A 174 -4.22 -13.02 3.26
CA THR A 174 -2.95 -13.62 3.67
C THR A 174 -3.18 -14.77 4.66
N LEU A 175 -4.07 -14.56 5.63
CA LEU A 175 -4.43 -15.61 6.59
C LEU A 175 -4.98 -16.86 5.87
N MET A 176 -5.94 -16.67 4.97
CA MET A 176 -6.57 -17.79 4.24
C MET A 176 -5.56 -18.52 3.36
N GLU A 177 -4.67 -17.80 2.68
CA GLU A 177 -3.63 -18.41 1.85
C GLU A 177 -2.64 -19.22 2.70
N VAL A 178 -2.15 -18.66 3.81
CA VAL A 178 -1.23 -19.38 4.72
C VAL A 178 -1.89 -20.61 5.32
N LEU A 179 -3.15 -20.53 5.74
CA LEU A 179 -3.90 -21.70 6.22
C LEU A 179 -4.00 -22.78 5.13
N SER A 180 -4.37 -22.40 3.91
CA SER A 180 -4.53 -23.32 2.77
C SER A 180 -3.21 -24.02 2.44
N GLN A 181 -2.09 -23.30 2.41
CA GLN A 181 -0.76 -23.89 2.16
C GLN A 181 -0.34 -24.88 3.24
N ASN A 182 -0.94 -24.79 4.44
CA ASN A 182 -0.67 -25.70 5.56
C ASN A 182 -1.78 -26.76 5.77
N GLY A 183 -2.59 -27.01 4.74
CA GLY A 183 -3.59 -28.11 4.75
C GLY A 183 -4.82 -27.80 5.61
N ILE A 184 -5.12 -26.54 5.88
CA ILE A 184 -6.31 -26.06 6.58
C ILE A 184 -7.23 -25.38 5.57
N ASP A 185 -8.42 -25.91 5.36
CA ASP A 185 -9.45 -25.22 4.57
C ASP A 185 -10.01 -24.04 5.40
N PRO A 186 -9.75 -22.78 5.00
CA PRO A 186 -10.17 -21.64 5.81
C PRO A 186 -11.71 -21.46 5.89
N LYS A 187 -12.46 -22.15 5.03
CA LYS A 187 -13.93 -22.09 5.00
C LYS A 187 -14.60 -23.25 5.75
N LYS A 188 -13.86 -24.33 6.04
CA LYS A 188 -14.45 -25.56 6.65
C LYS A 188 -13.77 -25.96 7.94
N ASP A 189 -12.43 -25.83 8.03
CA ASP A 189 -11.67 -26.40 9.13
C ASP A 189 -11.53 -25.44 10.33
N VAL A 190 -11.83 -24.15 10.13
CA VAL A 190 -11.70 -23.11 11.17
C VAL A 190 -12.88 -22.13 11.12
N GLN A 191 -13.10 -21.39 12.19
CA GLN A 191 -14.04 -20.28 12.23
C GLN A 191 -13.28 -18.96 12.12
N LEU A 192 -13.33 -18.30 10.97
CA LEU A 192 -12.79 -16.96 10.80
C LEU A 192 -13.70 -15.92 11.45
N VAL A 193 -13.14 -15.07 12.30
CA VAL A 193 -13.86 -14.04 13.05
C VAL A 193 -13.25 -12.67 12.70
N PRO A 194 -13.98 -11.77 12.04
CA PRO A 194 -13.55 -10.40 11.89
C PRO A 194 -13.39 -9.74 13.27
N ASN A 195 -12.17 -9.37 13.63
CA ASN A 195 -11.84 -8.88 14.98
C ASN A 195 -11.11 -7.53 14.96
N GLY A 196 -11.13 -6.84 13.81
CA GLY A 196 -10.47 -5.56 13.61
C GLY A 196 -8.96 -5.70 13.45
N VAL A 197 -8.27 -4.58 13.57
CA VAL A 197 -6.81 -4.49 13.39
C VAL A 197 -6.17 -3.89 14.65
N TYR A 198 -4.86 -4.03 14.77
CA TYR A 198 -4.07 -3.43 15.85
C TYR A 198 -4.61 -3.78 17.26
N GLN A 199 -4.92 -2.76 18.05
CA GLN A 199 -5.36 -2.93 19.44
C GLN A 199 -6.64 -3.76 19.58
N SER A 200 -7.60 -3.64 18.65
CA SER A 200 -8.85 -4.42 18.71
C SER A 200 -8.60 -5.91 18.46
N ALA A 201 -7.76 -6.23 17.46
CA ALA A 201 -7.37 -7.61 17.20
C ALA A 201 -6.60 -8.23 18.37
N TYR A 202 -5.72 -7.44 19.01
CA TYR A 202 -4.98 -7.89 20.18
C TYR A 202 -5.89 -8.12 21.40
N ALA A 203 -6.84 -7.21 21.64
CA ALA A 203 -7.77 -7.33 22.76
C ALA A 203 -8.65 -8.58 22.68
N THR A 204 -9.17 -8.91 21.48
CA THR A 204 -9.97 -10.14 21.28
C THR A 204 -9.14 -11.41 21.44
N PHE A 205 -7.87 -11.36 21.02
CA PHE A 205 -6.94 -12.46 21.26
C PHE A 205 -6.60 -12.59 22.74
N GLU A 206 -6.29 -11.48 23.41
CA GLU A 206 -5.94 -11.46 24.82
C GLU A 206 -7.07 -11.97 25.71
N SER A 207 -8.31 -11.55 25.43
CA SER A 207 -9.52 -11.98 26.17
C SER A 207 -9.88 -13.46 25.95
N GLY A 208 -9.35 -14.09 24.89
CA GLY A 208 -9.68 -15.47 24.53
C GLY A 208 -10.95 -15.61 23.68
N GLU A 209 -11.45 -14.53 23.11
CA GLU A 209 -12.54 -14.56 22.14
C GLU A 209 -12.14 -15.31 20.87
N VAL A 210 -10.86 -15.21 20.50
CA VAL A 210 -10.23 -15.99 19.42
C VAL A 210 -9.03 -16.78 19.94
N ASP A 211 -8.78 -17.97 19.38
CA ASP A 211 -7.70 -18.87 19.73
C ASP A 211 -6.37 -18.49 19.06
N ALA A 212 -6.45 -17.90 17.90
CA ALA A 212 -5.34 -17.37 17.10
C ALA A 212 -5.80 -16.10 16.37
N THR A 213 -4.87 -15.30 15.89
CA THR A 213 -5.21 -14.12 15.05
C THR A 213 -4.05 -13.75 14.13
N ILE A 214 -4.39 -13.19 12.96
CA ILE A 214 -3.42 -12.45 12.16
C ILE A 214 -3.28 -11.03 12.72
N ILE A 215 -2.04 -10.56 12.89
CA ILE A 215 -1.79 -9.30 13.60
C ILE A 215 -0.51 -8.62 13.11
N HIS A 216 -0.40 -7.32 13.37
CA HIS A 216 0.81 -6.54 13.16
C HIS A 216 1.71 -6.50 14.41
N GLN A 217 2.96 -6.07 14.22
CA GLN A 217 3.74 -5.53 15.32
C GLN A 217 3.13 -4.21 15.85
N PRO A 218 3.33 -3.89 17.13
CA PRO A 218 4.11 -4.60 18.14
C PRO A 218 3.37 -5.73 18.87
N PHE A 219 2.12 -6.00 18.52
CA PHE A 219 1.23 -6.88 19.28
C PHE A 219 1.69 -8.36 19.29
N ALA A 220 2.34 -8.81 18.20
CA ALA A 220 2.92 -10.15 18.20
C ALA A 220 4.03 -10.27 19.26
N THR A 221 4.94 -9.29 19.32
CA THR A 221 5.99 -9.23 20.36
C THR A 221 5.39 -9.12 21.76
N MET A 222 4.36 -8.27 21.95
CA MET A 222 3.68 -8.13 23.24
C MET A 222 3.05 -9.45 23.71
N ALA A 223 2.40 -10.20 22.80
CA ALA A 223 1.80 -11.50 23.12
C ALA A 223 2.85 -12.53 23.60
N GLU A 224 4.00 -12.59 22.91
CA GLU A 224 5.09 -13.50 23.29
C GLU A 224 5.73 -13.11 24.62
N GLN A 225 6.06 -11.84 24.81
CA GLN A 225 6.67 -11.35 26.04
C GLN A 225 5.77 -11.52 27.27
N ALA A 226 4.45 -11.36 27.08
CA ALA A 226 3.47 -11.62 28.14
C ALA A 226 3.18 -13.10 28.39
N GLY A 227 3.74 -14.02 27.60
CA GLY A 227 3.45 -15.47 27.68
C GLY A 227 2.00 -15.81 27.30
N LYS A 228 1.27 -14.91 26.65
CA LYS A 228 -0.14 -15.07 26.28
C LYS A 228 -0.33 -15.70 24.90
N GLY A 229 0.73 -15.72 24.08
CA GLY A 229 0.73 -16.29 22.75
C GLY A 229 2.12 -16.66 22.27
N ASN A 230 2.17 -17.37 21.17
CA ASN A 230 3.39 -17.66 20.42
C ASN A 230 3.16 -17.33 18.94
N VAL A 231 4.21 -16.92 18.25
CA VAL A 231 4.19 -16.75 16.80
C VAL A 231 4.15 -18.12 16.14
N LEU A 232 3.06 -18.39 15.42
CA LEU A 232 2.87 -19.61 14.66
C LEU A 232 3.43 -19.47 13.23
N ALA A 233 3.31 -18.29 12.66
CA ALA A 233 3.85 -18.00 11.32
C ALA A 233 4.17 -16.52 11.13
N LYS A 234 5.19 -16.28 10.32
CA LYS A 234 5.49 -15.00 9.68
C LYS A 234 5.03 -15.10 8.23
N THR A 235 4.03 -14.34 7.85
CA THR A 235 3.27 -14.59 6.61
C THR A 235 4.08 -14.41 5.33
N TRP A 236 5.09 -13.55 5.34
CA TRP A 236 5.96 -13.32 4.18
C TRP A 236 6.87 -14.51 3.82
N GLU A 237 7.04 -15.46 4.74
CA GLU A 237 7.77 -16.71 4.48
C GLU A 237 6.95 -17.63 3.56
N PHE A 238 5.62 -17.53 3.62
CA PHE A 238 4.68 -18.28 2.79
C PHE A 238 4.30 -17.55 1.50
N MET A 239 4.31 -16.22 1.53
CA MET A 239 3.83 -15.37 0.41
C MET A 239 4.88 -14.35 -0.03
N PRO A 240 6.07 -14.79 -0.50
CA PRO A 240 7.19 -13.88 -0.80
C PRO A 240 6.94 -12.95 -1.99
N LYS A 241 5.97 -13.27 -2.85
CA LYS A 241 5.59 -12.47 -4.03
C LYS A 241 4.34 -11.62 -3.83
N TYR A 242 3.73 -11.68 -2.65
CA TYR A 242 2.51 -10.94 -2.39
C TYR A 242 2.81 -9.46 -2.09
N GLN A 243 2.14 -8.56 -2.82
CA GLN A 243 2.25 -7.11 -2.63
C GLN A 243 1.21 -6.64 -1.61
N THR A 244 1.65 -5.97 -0.53
CA THR A 244 0.73 -5.56 0.55
C THR A 244 0.61 -4.08 0.74
N GLY A 245 1.48 -3.27 0.15
CA GLY A 245 1.43 -1.84 0.38
C GLY A 245 1.78 -1.02 -0.85
N VAL A 246 0.98 -0.02 -1.12
CA VAL A 246 1.18 0.97 -2.19
C VAL A 246 0.88 2.37 -1.67
N LEU A 247 1.46 3.38 -2.36
CA LEU A 247 1.00 4.76 -2.27
C LEU A 247 0.15 5.08 -3.49
N VAL A 248 -0.94 5.78 -3.25
CA VAL A 248 -1.86 6.25 -4.29
C VAL A 248 -2.01 7.75 -4.21
N ALA A 249 -2.10 8.40 -5.37
CA ALA A 249 -2.35 9.83 -5.48
C ALA A 249 -3.56 10.09 -6.38
N SER A 250 -4.28 11.19 -6.14
CA SER A 250 -5.38 11.62 -6.99
C SER A 250 -4.85 11.98 -8.38
N GLU A 251 -5.61 11.64 -9.44
CA GLU A 251 -5.25 12.04 -10.80
C GLU A 251 -5.15 13.57 -10.95
N LYS A 252 -5.88 14.30 -10.11
CA LYS A 252 -5.79 15.76 -10.03
C LYS A 252 -4.42 16.20 -9.56
N LEU A 253 -3.93 15.67 -8.43
CA LEU A 253 -2.59 15.99 -7.90
C LEU A 253 -1.51 15.61 -8.92
N ILE A 254 -1.59 14.42 -9.52
CA ILE A 254 -0.65 13.95 -10.53
C ILE A 254 -0.58 14.89 -11.73
N LYS A 255 -1.72 15.40 -12.19
CA LYS A 255 -1.81 16.26 -13.36
C LYS A 255 -1.40 17.71 -13.08
N GLU A 256 -1.86 18.26 -11.97
CA GLU A 256 -1.71 19.68 -11.66
C GLU A 256 -0.39 19.99 -10.95
N GLN A 257 0.13 19.04 -10.16
CA GLN A 257 1.31 19.23 -9.30
C GLN A 257 2.18 17.97 -9.23
N PRO A 258 2.68 17.45 -10.37
CA PRO A 258 3.47 16.19 -10.41
C PRO A 258 4.73 16.26 -9.54
N GLU A 259 5.34 17.42 -9.43
CA GLU A 259 6.53 17.66 -8.59
C GLU A 259 6.23 17.48 -7.09
N VAL A 260 4.98 17.73 -6.68
CA VAL A 260 4.56 17.52 -5.29
C VAL A 260 4.48 16.03 -4.98
N VAL A 261 4.02 15.20 -5.93
CA VAL A 261 4.04 13.74 -5.76
C VAL A 261 5.48 13.25 -5.54
N GLU A 262 6.45 13.71 -6.35
CA GLU A 262 7.86 13.37 -6.20
C GLU A 262 8.39 13.78 -4.81
N ARG A 263 8.03 14.98 -4.33
CA ARG A 263 8.42 15.48 -3.01
C ARG A 263 7.92 14.60 -1.87
N VAL A 264 6.63 14.26 -1.92
CA VAL A 264 6.04 13.37 -0.91
C VAL A 264 6.76 12.03 -0.89
N LEU A 265 6.98 11.43 -2.06
CA LEU A 265 7.71 10.16 -2.15
C LEU A 265 9.15 10.28 -1.65
N GLU A 266 9.84 11.38 -1.96
CA GLU A 266 11.20 11.61 -1.48
C GLU A 266 11.27 11.66 0.04
N VAL A 267 10.40 12.45 0.70
CA VAL A 267 10.33 12.50 2.16
C VAL A 267 9.99 11.13 2.74
N TYR A 268 9.00 10.46 2.17
CA TYR A 268 8.53 9.15 2.62
C TYR A 268 9.65 8.10 2.60
N PHE A 269 10.35 7.95 1.48
CA PHE A 269 11.40 6.94 1.32
C PHE A 269 12.71 7.32 2.00
N TYR A 270 13.03 8.61 2.06
CA TYR A 270 14.15 9.11 2.86
C TYR A 270 13.96 8.74 4.33
N ALA A 271 12.78 8.98 4.90
CA ALA A 271 12.48 8.67 6.29
C ALA A 271 12.65 7.18 6.61
N ASN A 272 12.22 6.31 5.71
CA ASN A 272 12.36 4.87 5.91
C ASN A 272 13.83 4.40 5.85
N GLU A 273 14.64 4.95 4.96
CA GLU A 273 16.06 4.62 4.93
C GLU A 273 16.81 5.25 6.11
N TYR A 274 16.45 6.49 6.49
CA TYR A 274 17.01 7.15 7.66
C TYR A 274 16.74 6.35 8.93
N ALA A 275 15.51 5.90 9.16
CA ALA A 275 15.14 5.11 10.33
C ALA A 275 15.97 3.82 10.44
N LYS A 276 16.31 3.18 9.31
CA LYS A 276 17.18 1.98 9.28
C LYS A 276 18.62 2.26 9.66
N THR A 277 19.13 3.42 9.30
CA THR A 277 20.55 3.78 9.45
C THR A 277 20.84 4.59 10.71
N HIS A 278 19.80 5.13 11.36
CA HIS A 278 19.91 5.97 12.55
C HIS A 278 19.02 5.42 13.69
N LEU A 279 19.20 4.13 13.99
CA LEU A 279 18.39 3.42 14.99
C LEU A 279 18.55 4.00 16.40
N ASP A 280 19.69 4.59 16.73
CA ASP A 280 19.97 5.25 18.00
C ASP A 280 19.06 6.48 18.24
N GLU A 281 18.68 7.19 17.20
CA GLU A 281 17.71 8.29 17.26
C GLU A 281 16.26 7.78 17.10
N PHE A 282 16.07 6.86 16.14
CA PHE A 282 14.73 6.41 15.77
C PHE A 282 14.05 5.58 16.86
N LEU A 283 14.77 4.66 17.52
CA LEU A 283 14.17 3.73 18.48
C LEU A 283 13.61 4.39 19.74
N PRO A 284 14.29 5.35 20.40
CA PRO A 284 13.70 6.06 21.53
C PRO A 284 12.43 6.83 21.17
N TRP A 285 12.43 7.46 19.98
CA TRP A 285 11.25 8.14 19.45
C TRP A 285 10.12 7.13 19.19
N ALA A 286 10.42 6.01 18.52
CA ALA A 286 9.45 4.98 18.18
C ALA A 286 8.82 4.34 19.44
N ALA A 287 9.60 4.10 20.48
CA ALA A 287 9.10 3.63 21.76
C ALA A 287 8.07 4.58 22.38
N LYS A 288 8.39 5.88 22.38
CA LYS A 288 7.46 6.92 22.84
C LYS A 288 6.20 7.00 21.97
N TYR A 289 6.37 7.00 20.66
CA TYR A 289 5.26 7.05 19.69
C TYR A 289 4.30 5.87 19.84
N LEU A 290 4.83 4.66 20.01
CA LEU A 290 4.05 3.44 20.18
C LEU A 290 3.53 3.24 21.61
N ASN A 291 3.91 4.10 22.56
CA ASN A 291 3.62 3.97 23.98
C ASN A 291 4.11 2.63 24.55
N LEU A 292 5.35 2.26 24.26
CA LEU A 292 6.01 1.02 24.69
C LEU A 292 7.30 1.33 25.45
N ASP A 293 7.77 0.37 26.24
CA ASP A 293 9.15 0.39 26.71
C ASP A 293 10.11 0.19 25.53
N GLU A 294 11.32 0.74 25.64
CA GLU A 294 12.29 0.74 24.53
C GLU A 294 12.71 -0.69 24.12
N LYS A 295 12.77 -1.63 25.04
CA LYS A 295 13.12 -3.02 24.74
C LYS A 295 12.06 -3.68 23.87
N THR A 296 10.79 -3.50 24.21
CA THR A 296 9.66 -4.04 23.43
C THR A 296 9.59 -3.38 22.06
N ALA A 297 9.72 -2.05 21.97
CA ALA A 297 9.75 -1.32 20.71
C ALA A 297 10.91 -1.80 19.81
N ARG A 298 12.11 -1.94 20.37
CA ARG A 298 13.29 -2.46 19.67
C ARG A 298 13.04 -3.86 19.11
N THR A 299 12.56 -4.79 19.94
CA THR A 299 12.26 -6.16 19.52
C THR A 299 11.24 -6.19 18.37
N ALA A 300 10.17 -5.40 18.47
CA ALA A 300 9.15 -5.31 17.43
C ALA A 300 9.71 -4.77 16.13
N ILE A 301 10.48 -3.67 16.16
CA ILE A 301 11.08 -3.04 14.98
C ILE A 301 12.13 -3.96 14.35
N GLU A 302 13.04 -4.54 15.12
CA GLU A 302 14.06 -5.46 14.61
C GLU A 302 13.46 -6.70 13.96
N SER A 303 12.31 -7.18 14.44
CA SER A 303 11.60 -8.30 13.83
C SER A 303 10.98 -7.97 12.46
N GLU A 304 10.68 -6.69 12.21
CA GLU A 304 10.05 -6.20 10.98
C GLU A 304 11.05 -5.56 10.00
N ILE A 305 12.16 -5.01 10.50
CA ILE A 305 13.13 -4.23 9.70
C ILE A 305 13.72 -5.02 8.52
N VAL A 306 13.75 -6.35 8.63
CA VAL A 306 14.16 -7.26 7.54
C VAL A 306 13.27 -7.18 6.31
N LEU A 307 12.05 -6.64 6.47
CA LEU A 307 11.08 -6.43 5.40
C LEU A 307 11.11 -5.00 4.85
N TRP A 308 11.90 -4.12 5.44
CA TRP A 308 12.01 -2.74 5.01
C TRP A 308 12.90 -2.66 3.77
N GLU A 309 12.35 -3.16 2.65
CA GLU A 309 13.02 -3.20 1.35
C GLU A 309 13.29 -1.79 0.83
N ASN A 310 12.41 -0.85 1.14
CA ASN A 310 12.47 0.54 0.75
C ASN A 310 12.68 0.70 -0.77
N ASP A 311 11.94 -0.09 -1.56
CA ASP A 311 11.94 -0.02 -3.02
C ASP A 311 10.65 0.66 -3.49
N PRO A 312 10.71 1.90 -4.01
CA PRO A 312 9.52 2.62 -4.44
C PRO A 312 8.89 2.05 -5.72
N ILE A 313 9.62 1.25 -6.50
CA ILE A 313 9.19 0.83 -7.85
C ILE A 313 8.18 -0.30 -7.76
N VAL A 314 7.02 -0.07 -8.33
CA VAL A 314 5.93 -1.05 -8.38
C VAL A 314 6.27 -2.18 -9.35
N ASP A 315 6.19 -3.42 -8.86
CA ASP A 315 6.28 -4.64 -9.69
C ASP A 315 4.86 -5.07 -10.10
N LYS A 316 4.56 -4.92 -11.38
CA LYS A 316 3.29 -5.33 -11.98
C LYS A 316 2.90 -6.77 -11.64
N ASN A 317 3.86 -7.69 -11.69
CA ASN A 317 3.57 -9.12 -11.46
C ASN A 317 3.16 -9.36 -10.01
N ARG A 318 3.77 -8.66 -9.06
CA ARG A 318 3.41 -8.76 -7.64
C ARG A 318 2.02 -8.18 -7.36
N LEU A 319 1.69 -7.04 -7.97
CA LEU A 319 0.33 -6.49 -7.90
C LEU A 319 -0.70 -7.47 -8.48
N GLN A 320 -0.40 -8.07 -9.63
CA GLN A 320 -1.32 -9.02 -10.25
C GLN A 320 -1.56 -10.26 -9.38
N VAL A 321 -0.53 -10.75 -8.68
CA VAL A 321 -0.69 -11.86 -7.70
C VAL A 321 -1.68 -11.47 -6.60
N THR A 322 -1.65 -10.23 -6.11
CA THR A 322 -2.60 -9.75 -5.10
C THR A 322 -4.03 -9.81 -5.61
N GLU A 323 -4.28 -9.30 -6.82
CA GLU A 323 -5.62 -9.29 -7.42
C GLU A 323 -6.12 -10.70 -7.76
N ASP A 324 -5.25 -11.56 -8.27
CA ASP A 324 -5.59 -12.96 -8.57
C ASP A 324 -5.99 -13.72 -7.29
N LEU A 325 -5.32 -13.50 -6.18
CA LEU A 325 -5.67 -14.11 -4.89
C LEU A 325 -6.97 -13.57 -4.31
N LEU A 326 -7.25 -12.28 -4.42
CA LEU A 326 -8.54 -11.69 -4.01
C LEU A 326 -9.70 -12.34 -4.76
N ASN A 327 -9.55 -12.56 -6.07
CA ASN A 327 -10.53 -13.27 -6.89
C ASN A 327 -10.64 -14.75 -6.49
N GLN A 328 -9.53 -15.45 -6.30
CA GLN A 328 -9.48 -16.87 -5.89
C GLN A 328 -10.24 -17.12 -4.58
N TYR A 329 -10.10 -16.23 -3.60
CA TYR A 329 -10.78 -16.37 -2.30
C TYR A 329 -12.21 -15.79 -2.28
N GLY A 330 -12.66 -15.21 -3.40
CA GLY A 330 -14.01 -14.65 -3.57
C GLY A 330 -14.19 -13.31 -2.84
N MET A 331 -13.09 -12.62 -2.52
CA MET A 331 -13.12 -11.26 -1.99
C MET A 331 -13.38 -10.24 -3.09
N GLN A 332 -13.14 -10.61 -4.32
CA GLN A 332 -13.37 -9.86 -5.54
C GLN A 332 -14.09 -10.74 -6.55
N ARG A 333 -15.17 -10.20 -7.16
CA ARG A 333 -16.01 -10.98 -8.07
C ARG A 333 -15.30 -11.28 -9.38
N ASP A 334 -14.79 -10.23 -10.01
CA ASP A 334 -14.21 -10.30 -11.33
C ASP A 334 -12.69 -10.32 -11.25
N LYS A 335 -12.06 -11.02 -12.20
CA LYS A 335 -10.61 -10.99 -12.33
C LYS A 335 -10.20 -9.61 -12.88
N ILE A 336 -9.34 -8.91 -12.16
CA ILE A 336 -8.90 -7.56 -12.51
C ILE A 336 -7.48 -7.61 -13.10
N SER A 337 -7.27 -6.91 -14.22
CA SER A 337 -5.94 -6.58 -14.71
C SER A 337 -5.43 -5.33 -14.00
N VAL A 338 -4.19 -5.36 -13.54
CA VAL A 338 -3.53 -4.20 -12.94
C VAL A 338 -2.95 -3.24 -13.99
N ASP A 339 -3.12 -3.53 -15.30
CA ASP A 339 -2.67 -2.66 -16.38
C ASP A 339 -3.32 -1.29 -16.29
N GLY A 340 -2.51 -0.24 -16.42
CA GLY A 340 -2.97 1.13 -16.36
C GLY A 340 -3.39 1.64 -14.97
N THR A 341 -3.26 0.83 -13.90
CA THR A 341 -3.61 1.25 -12.54
C THR A 341 -2.48 1.94 -11.80
N PHE A 342 -1.26 1.85 -12.29
CA PHE A 342 -0.06 2.43 -11.67
C PHE A 342 0.78 3.25 -12.64
N ASP A 343 1.60 4.14 -12.09
CA ASP A 343 2.59 4.95 -12.79
C ASP A 343 3.89 4.98 -12.00
N ASN A 344 4.94 4.36 -12.53
CA ASN A 344 6.26 4.30 -11.90
C ASN A 344 7.14 5.54 -12.15
N THR A 345 6.67 6.51 -12.95
CA THR A 345 7.48 7.67 -13.33
C THR A 345 8.08 8.40 -12.12
N PHE A 346 7.27 8.65 -11.11
CA PHE A 346 7.68 9.34 -9.87
C PHE A 346 8.60 8.45 -9.02
N ALA A 347 8.20 7.20 -8.84
CA ALA A 347 8.94 6.22 -8.06
C ALA A 347 10.36 5.99 -8.61
N GLU A 348 10.52 5.91 -9.93
CA GLU A 348 11.83 5.72 -10.58
C GLU A 348 12.76 6.92 -10.37
N ARG A 349 12.24 8.15 -10.46
CA ARG A 349 13.03 9.36 -10.21
C ARG A 349 13.52 9.42 -8.77
N VAL A 350 12.62 9.21 -7.82
CA VAL A 350 12.95 9.19 -6.39
C VAL A 350 13.91 8.05 -6.05
N ALA A 351 13.68 6.83 -6.59
CA ALA A 351 14.57 5.70 -6.39
C ALA A 351 16.00 5.99 -6.89
N LYS A 352 16.12 6.63 -8.05
CA LYS A 352 17.41 7.02 -8.61
C LYS A 352 18.10 8.06 -7.71
N ARG A 353 17.39 9.10 -7.29
CA ARG A 353 17.92 10.18 -6.48
C ARG A 353 18.37 9.70 -5.09
N LEU A 354 17.57 8.87 -4.43
CA LEU A 354 17.87 8.29 -3.11
C LEU A 354 18.71 7.00 -3.17
N LYS A 355 19.12 6.55 -4.36
CA LYS A 355 19.82 5.26 -4.58
C LYS A 355 19.10 4.08 -3.90
N LEU A 356 17.82 3.88 -4.21
CA LEU A 356 17.00 2.82 -3.64
C LEU A 356 16.69 1.72 -4.65
N GLY A 357 16.27 0.55 -4.16
CA GLY A 357 15.85 -0.56 -5.01
C GLY A 357 16.93 -0.97 -6.02
N LYS A 358 16.55 -1.05 -7.32
CA LYS A 358 17.48 -1.41 -8.40
C LYS A 358 18.71 -0.50 -8.53
N TYR A 359 18.63 0.73 -8.04
CA TYR A 359 19.74 1.68 -8.10
C TYR A 359 20.79 1.46 -7.00
N LYS A 360 20.48 0.71 -5.94
CA LYS A 360 21.47 0.26 -4.94
C LYS A 360 22.42 -0.80 -5.52
N ALA A 361 21.91 -1.65 -6.40
CA ALA A 361 22.67 -2.78 -6.96
C ALA A 361 23.75 -2.38 -7.97
N ASN A 362 23.73 -1.14 -8.44
CA ASN A 362 24.64 -0.62 -9.47
C ASN A 362 25.83 0.17 -8.88
N ASN A 363 26.09 0.09 -7.57
CA ASN A 363 27.27 0.58 -6.88
C ASN A 363 28.05 -0.62 -6.34
#